data_1f6b51b3e8853790218638af38552f97
#
_entry.id   1f6b51b3e8853790218638af38552f97
#
_cell.length_a   1.000
_cell.length_b   1.000
_cell.length_c   1.000
_cell.angle_alpha   90.00
_cell.angle_beta   90.00
_cell.angle_gamma   90.00
#
_symmetry.space_group_name_H-M   'P 1'
#
loop_
_entity.id
_entity.type
_entity.pdbx_description
1 polymer ?
#
loop_
_entity_poly.entity_id
_entity_poly.type
_entity_poly.pdbx_seq_one_letter_code
_entity_poly.pdbx_strand_id
1 'polypeptide(L)'
;GRCSLTVSIPVISRLGVQCCPVPTSIFSNHTAFPSFYFEDYTEKMPAYIAEWKKLGLSFDGIQIGFLGSHRQFDVVQDFIRFFRSSETLVLLDPVMGDNGKPYALYDARMQTAMRQLAAEADVLTPNLTEACILTSTPYRSEGWTEEALFSLVRQLAALGAQKVVISGIPMGEDLGNVLLEQGKEPQILCSRRVGTERCGTGDIKM
;
A
#
# COMPACT_ATOMS: atom_id res chain seq x y z
N GLY A 1 -0.90 18.06 3.25
CA GLY A 1 0.24 17.15 3.45
C GLY A 1 1.10 17.00 2.20
N ARG A 2 2.18 16.25 2.33
CA ARG A 2 3.10 15.93 1.21
C ARG A 2 3.13 14.42 0.96
N CYS A 3 2.03 13.72 1.20
CA CYS A 3 1.90 12.28 1.06
C CYS A 3 0.47 11.89 0.67
N SER A 4 0.25 10.62 0.36
CA SER A 4 -1.05 10.05 -0.04
C SER A 4 -1.65 10.76 -1.26
N LEU A 5 -2.91 11.08 -1.27
CA LEU A 5 -3.64 11.65 -2.42
C LEU A 5 -2.97 12.88 -3.03
N THR A 6 -2.30 13.71 -2.25
CA THR A 6 -1.59 14.90 -2.78
C THR A 6 -0.36 14.55 -3.62
N VAL A 7 0.14 13.34 -3.52
CA VAL A 7 1.22 12.78 -4.36
C VAL A 7 0.63 11.90 -5.45
N SER A 8 -0.25 10.97 -5.11
CA SER A 8 -0.81 10.00 -6.06
C SER A 8 -1.59 10.67 -7.19
N ILE A 9 -2.46 11.65 -6.89
CA ILE A 9 -3.27 12.34 -7.90
C ILE A 9 -2.40 12.96 -9.02
N PRO A 10 -1.40 13.82 -8.74
CA PRO A 10 -0.60 14.42 -9.80
C PRO A 10 0.24 13.39 -10.57
N VAL A 11 0.74 12.33 -9.92
CA VAL A 11 1.51 11.27 -10.57
C VAL A 11 0.63 10.49 -11.54
N ILE A 12 -0.54 10.00 -11.09
CA ILE A 12 -1.49 9.27 -11.91
C ILE A 12 -1.98 10.13 -13.08
N SER A 13 -2.34 11.40 -12.83
CA SER A 13 -2.78 12.31 -13.87
C SER A 13 -1.68 12.59 -14.89
N ARG A 14 -0.40 12.68 -14.47
CA ARG A 14 0.74 12.87 -15.37
C ARG A 14 0.95 11.67 -16.29
N LEU A 15 0.56 10.49 -15.86
CA LEU A 15 0.57 9.26 -16.67
C LEU A 15 -0.63 9.17 -17.64
N GLY A 16 -1.50 10.18 -17.69
CA GLY A 16 -2.65 10.22 -18.59
C GLY A 16 -3.87 9.47 -18.06
N VAL A 17 -3.88 9.07 -16.79
CA VAL A 17 -4.98 8.35 -16.15
C VAL A 17 -5.82 9.30 -15.29
N GLN A 18 -7.14 9.22 -15.41
CA GLN A 18 -8.05 9.98 -14.55
C GLN A 18 -8.08 9.38 -13.15
N CYS A 19 -7.76 10.18 -12.12
CA CYS A 19 -7.80 9.75 -10.73
C CYS A 19 -9.09 10.21 -10.04
N CYS A 20 -9.83 9.27 -9.47
CA CYS A 20 -11.06 9.50 -8.72
C CYS A 20 -10.82 9.14 -7.23
N PRO A 21 -10.49 10.09 -6.35
CA PRO A 21 -10.12 9.78 -4.97
C PRO A 21 -11.34 9.51 -4.08
N VAL A 22 -11.24 8.47 -3.24
CA VAL A 22 -12.12 8.26 -2.09
C VAL A 22 -11.32 8.55 -0.82
N PRO A 23 -11.64 9.60 -0.06
CA PRO A 23 -10.94 9.87 1.19
C PRO A 23 -11.30 8.82 2.24
N THR A 24 -10.29 8.29 2.92
CA THR A 24 -10.43 7.41 4.09
C THR A 24 -10.30 8.21 5.40
N SER A 25 -9.45 9.24 5.36
CA SER A 25 -9.17 10.12 6.50
C SER A 25 -8.65 11.48 6.02
N ILE A 26 -8.90 12.51 6.81
CA ILE A 26 -8.42 13.87 6.55
C ILE A 26 -7.44 14.25 7.67
N PHE A 27 -6.20 14.55 7.28
CA PHE A 27 -5.15 15.01 8.18
C PHE A 27 -4.73 16.43 7.83
N SER A 28 -4.57 17.28 8.85
CA SER A 28 -4.00 18.63 8.66
C SER A 28 -2.54 18.58 8.19
N ASN A 29 -1.80 17.59 8.69
CA ASN A 29 -0.38 17.37 8.43
C ASN A 29 0.02 15.92 8.76
N HIS A 30 1.25 15.56 8.44
CA HIS A 30 1.77 14.22 8.69
C HIS A 30 1.83 13.88 10.18
N THR A 31 1.56 12.62 10.54
CA THR A 31 1.53 12.13 11.93
C THR A 31 2.88 12.12 12.64
N ALA A 32 4.00 12.33 11.93
CA ALA A 32 5.32 12.54 12.53
C ALA A 32 5.48 13.91 13.22
N PHE A 33 4.57 14.86 12.97
CA PHE A 33 4.57 16.12 13.71
C PHE A 33 3.99 15.93 15.12
N PRO A 34 4.40 16.74 16.10
CA PRO A 34 3.93 16.60 17.49
C PRO A 34 2.42 16.79 17.68
N SER A 35 1.75 17.44 16.73
CA SER A 35 0.32 17.70 16.75
C SER A 35 -0.23 17.68 15.33
N PHE A 36 -1.42 17.13 15.16
CA PHE A 36 -2.16 17.12 13.89
C PHE A 36 -3.67 17.04 14.18
N TYR A 37 -4.46 17.57 13.27
CA TYR A 37 -5.90 17.31 13.23
C TYR A 37 -6.13 16.03 12.43
N PHE A 38 -7.03 15.20 12.92
CA PHE A 38 -7.46 13.97 12.27
C PHE A 38 -8.98 13.87 12.25
N GLU A 39 -9.54 13.63 11.09
CA GLU A 39 -10.94 13.26 10.93
C GLU A 39 -11.03 11.91 10.23
N ASP A 40 -11.66 10.95 10.89
CA ASP A 40 -12.01 9.66 10.33
C ASP A 40 -13.21 9.81 9.37
N TYR A 41 -13.05 9.39 8.14
CA TYR A 41 -14.11 9.51 7.12
C TYR A 41 -14.98 8.25 7.01
N THR A 42 -14.79 7.26 7.86
CA THR A 42 -15.41 5.91 7.78
C THR A 42 -16.93 5.99 7.60
N GLU A 43 -17.62 6.79 8.39
CA GLU A 43 -19.11 6.90 8.34
C GLU A 43 -19.62 7.58 7.04
N LYS A 44 -18.78 8.36 6.38
CA LYS A 44 -19.13 9.10 5.18
C LYS A 44 -18.81 8.33 3.88
N MET A 45 -17.86 7.39 3.93
CA MET A 45 -17.43 6.60 2.75
C MET A 45 -18.59 5.88 2.05
N PRO A 46 -19.52 5.18 2.74
CA PRO A 46 -20.60 4.47 2.06
C PRO A 46 -21.50 5.39 1.25
N ALA A 47 -21.85 6.57 1.79
CA ALA A 47 -22.68 7.55 1.08
C ALA A 47 -21.95 8.13 -0.14
N TYR A 48 -20.65 8.43 0.02
CA TYR A 48 -19.78 8.89 -1.06
C TYR A 48 -19.73 7.88 -2.22
N ILE A 49 -19.46 6.61 -1.90
CA ILE A 49 -19.37 5.50 -2.87
C ILE A 49 -20.73 5.23 -3.53
N ALA A 50 -21.83 5.39 -2.80
CA ALA A 50 -23.18 5.18 -3.32
C ALA A 50 -23.50 6.11 -4.52
N GLU A 51 -22.95 7.33 -4.54
CA GLU A 51 -23.15 8.23 -5.69
C GLU A 51 -22.47 7.67 -6.96
N TRP A 52 -21.27 7.07 -6.82
CA TRP A 52 -20.58 6.44 -7.95
C TRP A 52 -21.32 5.20 -8.47
N LYS A 53 -21.92 4.43 -7.55
CA LYS A 53 -22.78 3.29 -7.92
C LYS A 53 -24.00 3.73 -8.70
N LYS A 54 -24.67 4.84 -8.28
CA LYS A 54 -25.83 5.41 -9.00
C LYS A 54 -25.46 5.91 -10.40
N LEU A 55 -24.25 6.46 -10.56
CA LEU A 55 -23.75 6.94 -11.85
C LEU A 55 -23.28 5.81 -12.77
N GLY A 56 -23.20 4.57 -12.29
CA GLY A 56 -22.72 3.44 -13.06
C GLY A 56 -21.26 3.56 -13.49
N LEU A 57 -20.42 4.16 -12.62
CA LEU A 57 -19.00 4.31 -12.93
C LEU A 57 -18.31 2.94 -13.00
N SER A 58 -17.26 2.87 -13.82
CA SER A 58 -16.33 1.74 -13.92
C SER A 58 -14.90 2.23 -13.78
N PHE A 59 -14.01 1.36 -13.34
CA PHE A 59 -12.62 1.69 -13.08
C PHE A 59 -11.70 0.63 -13.68
N ASP A 60 -10.63 1.09 -14.37
CA ASP A 60 -9.57 0.22 -14.88
C ASP A 60 -8.61 -0.21 -13.77
N GLY A 61 -8.53 0.59 -12.70
CA GLY A 61 -7.69 0.31 -11.54
C GLY A 61 -8.30 0.81 -10.23
N ILE A 62 -8.07 0.07 -9.16
CA ILE A 62 -8.42 0.41 -7.78
C ILE A 62 -7.13 0.43 -6.98
N GLN A 63 -6.67 1.63 -6.59
CA GLN A 63 -5.51 1.80 -5.75
C GLN A 63 -5.92 2.00 -4.31
N ILE A 64 -5.37 1.19 -3.40
CA ILE A 64 -5.68 1.21 -1.97
C ILE A 64 -4.39 1.54 -1.21
N GLY A 65 -4.47 2.53 -0.31
CA GLY A 65 -3.40 2.92 0.59
C GLY A 65 -3.86 2.88 2.05
N PHE A 66 -3.64 3.97 2.79
CA PHE A 66 -3.94 4.06 4.20
C PHE A 66 -5.42 3.87 4.53
N LEU A 67 -5.71 2.97 5.48
CA LEU A 67 -7.04 2.76 6.07
C LEU A 67 -6.96 3.09 7.57
N GLY A 68 -7.86 3.97 8.03
CA GLY A 68 -7.81 4.54 9.38
C GLY A 68 -8.57 3.73 10.45
N SER A 69 -9.41 2.77 10.05
CA SER A 69 -10.20 1.97 10.98
C SER A 69 -10.50 0.58 10.44
N HIS A 70 -10.80 -0.37 11.33
CA HIS A 70 -11.16 -1.74 10.94
C HIS A 70 -12.38 -1.78 10.01
N ARG A 71 -13.36 -0.93 10.24
CA ARG A 71 -14.58 -0.85 9.42
C ARG A 71 -14.31 -0.40 7.98
N GLN A 72 -13.23 0.33 7.74
CA GLN A 72 -12.86 0.74 6.37
C GLN A 72 -12.45 -0.46 5.51
N PHE A 73 -11.93 -1.54 6.10
CA PHE A 73 -11.65 -2.76 5.35
C PHE A 73 -12.93 -3.36 4.76
N ASP A 74 -14.01 -3.42 5.54
CA ASP A 74 -15.30 -3.93 5.05
C ASP A 74 -15.81 -3.06 3.89
N VAL A 75 -15.73 -1.73 4.04
CA VAL A 75 -16.14 -0.77 3.00
C VAL A 75 -15.31 -0.92 1.72
N VAL A 76 -14.01 -1.10 1.86
CA VAL A 76 -13.10 -1.29 0.71
C VAL A 76 -13.33 -2.63 0.04
N GLN A 77 -13.55 -3.70 0.78
CA GLN A 77 -13.88 -5.01 0.21
C GLN A 77 -15.22 -4.97 -0.54
N ASP A 78 -16.24 -4.27 0.00
CA ASP A 78 -17.50 -4.04 -0.71
C ASP A 78 -17.33 -3.18 -1.96
N PHE A 79 -16.41 -2.22 -1.93
CA PHE A 79 -16.03 -1.41 -3.09
C PHE A 79 -15.39 -2.28 -4.18
N ILE A 80 -14.37 -3.09 -3.83
CA ILE A 80 -13.74 -4.02 -4.76
C ILE A 80 -14.78 -4.96 -5.35
N ARG A 81 -15.58 -5.60 -4.52
CA ARG A 81 -16.60 -6.57 -4.96
C ARG A 81 -17.61 -5.97 -5.95
N PHE A 82 -17.92 -4.69 -5.80
CA PHE A 82 -18.89 -4.02 -6.68
C PHE A 82 -18.26 -3.52 -7.98
N PHE A 83 -17.06 -2.92 -7.91
CA PHE A 83 -16.45 -2.22 -9.05
C PHE A 83 -15.40 -3.06 -9.82
N ARG A 84 -14.96 -4.18 -9.27
CA ARG A 84 -13.97 -5.04 -9.95
C ARG A 84 -14.63 -5.81 -11.09
N SER A 85 -14.07 -5.65 -12.29
CA SER A 85 -14.30 -6.48 -13.47
C SER A 85 -13.09 -7.39 -13.75
N SER A 86 -13.14 -8.19 -14.82
CA SER A 86 -11.98 -8.98 -15.27
C SER A 86 -10.78 -8.12 -15.68
N GLU A 87 -11.03 -6.87 -16.08
CA GLU A 87 -10.00 -5.94 -16.55
C GLU A 87 -9.51 -4.98 -15.45
N THR A 88 -10.21 -4.92 -14.32
CA THR A 88 -9.87 -4.01 -13.23
C THR A 88 -8.67 -4.51 -12.44
N LEU A 89 -7.60 -3.74 -12.39
CA LEU A 89 -6.39 -4.02 -11.60
C LEU A 89 -6.54 -3.49 -10.17
N VAL A 90 -6.35 -4.35 -9.16
CA VAL A 90 -6.35 -3.95 -7.75
C VAL A 90 -4.91 -3.83 -7.25
N LEU A 91 -4.51 -2.60 -6.86
CA LEU A 91 -3.21 -2.29 -6.30
C LEU A 91 -3.34 -1.98 -4.81
N LEU A 92 -2.54 -2.64 -3.99
CA LEU A 92 -2.52 -2.40 -2.55
C LEU A 92 -1.13 -1.97 -2.08
N ASP A 93 -1.05 -0.75 -1.53
CA ASP A 93 0.03 -0.35 -0.62
C ASP A 93 -0.44 -0.62 0.80
N PRO A 94 0.09 -1.66 1.48
CA PRO A 94 -0.42 -2.08 2.78
C PRO A 94 0.13 -1.22 3.91
N VAL A 95 -0.20 0.07 3.89
CA VAL A 95 0.31 1.08 4.83
C VAL A 95 0.00 0.70 6.27
N MET A 96 0.97 0.10 6.97
CA MET A 96 0.82 -0.39 8.35
C MET A 96 1.94 0.02 9.29
N GLY A 97 3.11 0.36 8.79
CA GLY A 97 4.27 0.63 9.63
C GLY A 97 5.53 0.96 8.85
N ASP A 98 6.56 1.35 9.58
CA ASP A 98 7.87 1.67 9.04
C ASP A 98 8.97 1.43 10.09
N ASN A 99 10.23 1.26 9.64
CA ASN A 99 11.40 1.06 10.51
C ASN A 99 11.20 -0.03 11.56
N GLY A 100 10.59 -1.15 11.19
CA GLY A 100 10.32 -2.33 12.01
C GLY A 100 9.19 -2.18 13.02
N LYS A 101 8.41 -1.10 12.96
CA LYS A 101 7.34 -0.85 13.93
C LYS A 101 6.01 -0.59 13.21
N PRO A 102 4.92 -1.22 13.65
CA PRO A 102 3.59 -0.84 13.18
C PRO A 102 3.24 0.57 13.66
N TYR A 103 2.44 1.29 12.88
CA TYR A 103 1.85 2.55 13.31
C TYR A 103 0.87 2.32 14.47
N ALA A 104 0.70 3.30 15.33
CA ALA A 104 -0.12 3.19 16.53
C ALA A 104 -1.59 2.79 16.29
N LEU A 105 -2.13 3.08 15.12
CA LEU A 105 -3.49 2.70 14.72
C LEU A 105 -3.59 1.23 14.26
N TYR A 106 -2.46 0.57 13.94
CA TYR A 106 -2.46 -0.79 13.38
C TYR A 106 -2.22 -1.85 14.46
N ASP A 107 -3.27 -2.16 15.21
CA ASP A 107 -3.30 -3.30 16.12
C ASP A 107 -3.34 -4.65 15.37
N ALA A 108 -3.37 -5.76 16.11
CA ALA A 108 -3.39 -7.11 15.54
C ALA A 108 -4.62 -7.39 14.66
N ARG A 109 -5.78 -6.75 14.95
CA ARG A 109 -6.98 -6.88 14.12
C ARG A 109 -6.81 -6.18 12.78
N MET A 110 -6.26 -4.96 12.79
CA MET A 110 -5.97 -4.19 11.59
C MET A 110 -4.95 -4.92 10.70
N GLN A 111 -3.89 -5.50 11.30
CA GLN A 111 -2.90 -6.30 10.58
C GLN A 111 -3.52 -7.56 9.94
N THR A 112 -4.42 -8.24 10.66
CA THR A 112 -5.14 -9.40 10.12
C THR A 112 -6.05 -9.00 8.94
N ALA A 113 -6.79 -7.90 9.08
CA ALA A 113 -7.65 -7.39 8.02
C ALA A 113 -6.84 -6.95 6.78
N MET A 114 -5.67 -6.33 6.99
CA MET A 114 -4.78 -5.97 5.88
C MET A 114 -4.24 -7.21 5.15
N ARG A 115 -3.91 -8.28 5.88
CA ARG A 115 -3.50 -9.54 5.25
C ARG A 115 -4.62 -10.16 4.41
N GLN A 116 -5.87 -10.09 4.86
CA GLN A 116 -7.03 -10.54 4.08
C GLN A 116 -7.21 -9.69 2.82
N LEU A 117 -7.07 -8.38 2.94
CA LEU A 117 -7.16 -7.48 1.81
C LEU A 117 -6.01 -7.69 0.80
N ALA A 118 -4.80 -8.03 1.28
CA ALA A 118 -3.66 -8.35 0.43
C ALA A 118 -3.90 -9.57 -0.48
N ALA A 119 -4.75 -10.51 -0.05
CA ALA A 119 -5.15 -11.67 -0.86
C ALA A 119 -6.07 -11.31 -2.04
N GLU A 120 -6.69 -10.13 -2.02
CA GLU A 120 -7.55 -9.62 -3.09
C GLU A 120 -6.79 -8.74 -4.11
N ALA A 121 -5.55 -8.36 -3.80
CA ALA A 121 -4.74 -7.49 -4.65
C ALA A 121 -4.08 -8.26 -5.80
N ASP A 122 -4.07 -7.65 -6.99
CA ASP A 122 -3.28 -8.13 -8.13
C ASP A 122 -1.82 -7.67 -8.01
N VAL A 123 -1.61 -6.47 -7.46
CA VAL A 123 -0.29 -5.89 -7.21
C VAL A 123 -0.18 -5.48 -5.74
N LEU A 124 0.88 -5.92 -5.07
CA LEU A 124 1.16 -5.63 -3.66
C LEU A 124 2.51 -4.91 -3.54
N THR A 125 2.53 -3.74 -2.88
CA THR A 125 3.72 -2.89 -2.82
C THR A 125 4.18 -2.54 -1.40
N PRO A 126 4.43 -3.50 -0.50
CA PRO A 126 4.87 -3.23 0.86
C PRO A 126 6.26 -2.61 0.91
N ASN A 127 6.55 -1.83 1.96
CA ASN A 127 7.90 -1.64 2.42
C ASN A 127 8.40 -2.88 3.19
N LEU A 128 9.68 -2.90 3.59
CA LEU A 128 10.27 -4.05 4.28
C LEU A 128 9.57 -4.38 5.63
N THR A 129 9.13 -3.36 6.37
CA THR A 129 8.40 -3.54 7.63
C THR A 129 7.04 -4.19 7.40
N GLU A 130 6.30 -3.69 6.44
CA GLU A 130 4.98 -4.21 6.05
C GLU A 130 5.07 -5.62 5.51
N ALA A 131 6.10 -5.91 4.71
CA ALA A 131 6.41 -7.25 4.23
C ALA A 131 6.61 -8.23 5.40
N CYS A 132 7.38 -7.83 6.40
CA CYS A 132 7.61 -8.63 7.62
C CYS A 132 6.32 -8.83 8.43
N ILE A 133 5.49 -7.80 8.57
CA ILE A 133 4.19 -7.90 9.26
C ILE A 133 3.26 -8.87 8.53
N LEU A 134 3.10 -8.72 7.22
CA LEU A 134 2.22 -9.57 6.40
C LEU A 134 2.62 -11.04 6.41
N THR A 135 3.91 -11.33 6.47
CA THR A 135 4.43 -12.71 6.46
C THR A 135 4.71 -13.27 7.85
N SER A 136 4.57 -12.46 8.90
CA SER A 136 4.99 -12.79 10.28
C SER A 136 6.49 -13.12 10.37
N THR A 137 7.30 -12.54 9.49
CA THR A 137 8.76 -12.66 9.50
C THR A 137 9.35 -11.63 10.46
N PRO A 138 10.31 -12.00 11.33
CA PRO A 138 10.99 -11.03 12.19
C PRO A 138 11.69 -9.95 11.36
N TYR A 139 11.41 -8.67 11.68
CA TYR A 139 12.08 -7.55 11.04
C TYR A 139 13.55 -7.45 11.46
N ARG A 140 14.41 -7.12 10.53
CA ARG A 140 15.81 -6.77 10.74
C ARG A 140 16.13 -5.50 9.97
N SER A 141 16.85 -4.57 10.60
CA SER A 141 17.29 -3.33 9.94
C SER A 141 18.41 -3.58 8.92
N GLU A 142 19.14 -4.67 9.08
CA GLU A 142 20.32 -5.02 8.26
C GLU A 142 20.45 -6.54 8.13
N GLY A 143 21.41 -7.00 7.30
CA GLY A 143 21.76 -8.41 7.17
C GLY A 143 20.75 -9.25 6.39
N TRP A 144 19.98 -8.63 5.52
CA TRP A 144 19.13 -9.36 4.56
C TRP A 144 20.00 -9.93 3.45
N THR A 145 20.00 -11.26 3.32
CA THR A 145 20.60 -11.93 2.16
C THR A 145 19.60 -11.96 1.00
N GLU A 146 20.10 -12.17 -0.21
CA GLU A 146 19.25 -12.32 -1.41
C GLU A 146 18.23 -13.45 -1.23
N GLU A 147 18.67 -14.60 -0.71
CA GLU A 147 17.80 -15.76 -0.46
C GLU A 147 16.68 -15.42 0.54
N ALA A 148 16.99 -14.66 1.60
CA ALA A 148 16.00 -14.24 2.59
C ALA A 148 14.96 -13.29 1.98
N LEU A 149 15.41 -12.35 1.15
CA LEU A 149 14.53 -11.42 0.43
C LEU A 149 13.66 -12.14 -0.60
N PHE A 150 14.23 -13.09 -1.34
CA PHE A 150 13.49 -13.91 -2.29
C PHE A 150 12.48 -14.83 -1.60
N SER A 151 12.83 -15.37 -0.45
CA SER A 151 11.87 -16.10 0.38
C SER A 151 10.72 -15.20 0.83
N LEU A 152 11.03 -13.99 1.29
CA LEU A 152 10.03 -13.01 1.76
C LEU A 152 9.04 -12.61 0.67
N VAL A 153 9.53 -12.29 -0.54
CA VAL A 153 8.67 -11.89 -1.66
C VAL A 153 7.80 -13.05 -2.16
N ARG A 154 8.32 -14.30 -2.14
CA ARG A 154 7.51 -15.49 -2.46
C ARG A 154 6.40 -15.74 -1.43
N GLN A 155 6.67 -15.51 -0.14
CA GLN A 155 5.64 -15.61 0.91
C GLN A 155 4.53 -14.56 0.71
N LEU A 156 4.87 -13.35 0.29
CA LEU A 156 3.88 -12.32 -0.03
C LEU A 156 3.05 -12.70 -1.26
N ALA A 157 3.68 -13.19 -2.33
CA ALA A 157 2.97 -13.65 -3.51
C ALA A 157 2.02 -14.82 -3.21
N ALA A 158 2.38 -15.69 -2.26
CA ALA A 158 1.53 -16.77 -1.79
C ALA A 158 0.24 -16.29 -1.07
N LEU A 159 0.14 -15.01 -0.72
CA LEU A 159 -1.12 -14.43 -0.23
C LEU A 159 -2.16 -14.26 -1.34
N GLY A 160 -1.76 -14.17 -2.61
CA GLY A 160 -2.66 -14.07 -3.76
C GLY A 160 -2.22 -13.11 -4.86
N ALA A 161 -1.32 -12.17 -4.57
CA ALA A 161 -0.91 -11.15 -5.53
C ALA A 161 -0.09 -11.73 -6.70
N GLN A 162 -0.43 -11.31 -7.92
CA GLN A 162 0.31 -11.71 -9.13
C GLN A 162 1.66 -11.00 -9.27
N LYS A 163 1.74 -9.78 -8.73
CA LYS A 163 2.96 -8.97 -8.71
C LYS A 163 3.22 -8.44 -7.31
N VAL A 164 4.44 -8.56 -6.85
CA VAL A 164 4.86 -8.03 -5.54
C VAL A 164 6.12 -7.20 -5.70
N VAL A 165 6.14 -6.04 -5.07
CA VAL A 165 7.32 -5.17 -5.01
C VAL A 165 7.59 -4.80 -3.55
N ILE A 166 8.61 -5.40 -2.94
CA ILE A 166 9.09 -4.94 -1.63
C ILE A 166 10.04 -3.78 -1.88
N SER A 167 9.72 -2.61 -1.32
CA SER A 167 10.46 -1.38 -1.60
C SER A 167 11.31 -0.91 -0.44
N GLY A 168 12.31 -0.06 -0.75
CA GLY A 168 13.07 0.69 0.24
C GLY A 168 14.02 -0.15 1.08
N ILE A 169 14.57 -1.24 0.55
CA ILE A 169 15.48 -2.13 1.27
C ILE A 169 16.88 -1.49 1.31
N PRO A 170 17.47 -1.25 2.50
CA PRO A 170 18.83 -0.74 2.58
C PRO A 170 19.84 -1.76 2.03
N MET A 171 20.66 -1.36 1.07
CA MET A 171 21.71 -2.18 0.46
C MET A 171 23.05 -1.41 0.41
N GLY A 172 23.62 -1.17 1.57
CA GLY A 172 24.80 -0.31 1.72
C GLY A 172 24.47 1.16 1.40
N GLU A 173 25.11 1.74 0.38
CA GLU A 173 24.83 3.11 -0.10
C GLU A 173 23.61 3.19 -1.04
N ASP A 174 23.07 2.04 -1.46
CA ASP A 174 21.96 1.93 -2.39
C ASP A 174 20.63 1.64 -1.68
N LEU A 175 19.54 1.78 -2.43
CA LEU A 175 18.21 1.29 -2.08
C LEU A 175 17.82 0.20 -3.07
N GLY A 176 17.47 -0.97 -2.54
CA GLY A 176 16.96 -2.09 -3.30
C GLY A 176 15.42 -2.14 -3.32
N ASN A 177 14.89 -2.65 -4.41
CA ASN A 177 13.52 -3.11 -4.50
C ASN A 177 13.54 -4.57 -4.97
N VAL A 178 12.78 -5.43 -4.30
CA VAL A 178 12.64 -6.84 -4.69
C VAL A 178 11.32 -7.01 -5.41
N LEU A 179 11.39 -7.52 -6.63
CA LEU A 179 10.24 -7.75 -7.48
C LEU A 179 10.00 -9.24 -7.69
N LEU A 180 8.74 -9.62 -7.68
CA LEU A 180 8.29 -10.92 -8.16
C LEU A 180 7.03 -10.75 -8.98
N GLU A 181 7.03 -11.31 -10.17
CA GLU A 181 5.86 -11.46 -11.03
C GLU A 181 5.55 -12.95 -11.17
N GLN A 182 4.28 -13.29 -11.15
CA GLN A 182 3.83 -14.69 -11.26
C GLN A 182 4.46 -15.40 -12.47
N GLY A 183 5.03 -16.58 -12.23
CA GLY A 183 5.72 -17.37 -13.27
C GLY A 183 7.13 -16.92 -13.59
N LYS A 184 7.67 -15.91 -12.91
CA LYS A 184 9.06 -15.44 -13.05
C LYS A 184 9.87 -15.66 -11.78
N GLU A 185 11.19 -15.61 -11.91
CA GLU A 185 12.07 -15.59 -10.73
C GLU A 185 12.13 -14.20 -10.12
N PRO A 186 12.29 -14.09 -8.77
CA PRO A 186 12.47 -12.82 -8.10
C PRO A 186 13.70 -12.07 -8.63
N GLN A 187 13.63 -10.76 -8.61
CA GLN A 187 14.73 -9.87 -9.02
C GLN A 187 14.94 -8.77 -8.00
N ILE A 188 16.17 -8.31 -7.85
CA ILE A 188 16.53 -7.13 -7.07
C ILE A 188 16.94 -6.02 -8.04
N LEU A 189 16.28 -4.87 -7.93
CA LEU A 189 16.66 -3.64 -8.62
C LEU A 189 17.23 -2.68 -7.60
N CYS A 190 18.49 -2.28 -7.77
CA CYS A 190 19.15 -1.30 -6.92
C CYS A 190 19.26 0.04 -7.62
N SER A 191 19.09 1.10 -6.84
CA SER A 191 19.36 2.46 -7.26
C SER A 191 20.12 3.20 -6.17
N ARG A 192 21.03 4.10 -6.59
CA ARG A 192 21.80 4.90 -5.64
C ARG A 192 20.87 5.77 -4.79
N ARG A 193 21.08 5.74 -3.48
CA ARG A 193 20.36 6.62 -2.56
C ARG A 193 20.74 8.06 -2.81
N VAL A 194 19.76 8.92 -3.10
CA VAL A 194 19.97 10.35 -3.37
C VAL A 194 19.25 11.17 -2.29
N GLY A 195 20.00 12.00 -1.59
CA GLY A 195 19.45 12.90 -0.58
C GLY A 195 19.10 12.22 0.75
N THR A 196 18.17 12.82 1.49
CA THR A 196 17.68 12.35 2.79
C THR A 196 16.27 11.79 2.67
N GLU A 197 15.83 11.04 3.66
CA GLU A 197 14.44 10.55 3.75
C GLU A 197 13.42 11.68 3.61
N ARG A 198 12.38 11.41 2.83
CA ARG A 198 11.25 12.34 2.63
C ARG A 198 9.94 11.59 2.71
N CYS A 199 8.95 12.21 3.35
CA CYS A 199 7.59 11.69 3.37
C CYS A 199 6.99 11.72 1.96
N GLY A 200 6.19 10.69 1.63
CA GLY A 200 5.46 10.60 0.36
C GLY A 200 6.23 9.89 -0.77
N THR A 201 7.48 9.46 -0.54
CA THR A 201 8.22 8.67 -1.55
C THR A 201 7.60 7.30 -1.78
N GLY A 202 6.92 6.74 -0.79
CA GLY A 202 6.15 5.51 -0.91
C GLY A 202 4.97 5.63 -1.88
N ASP A 203 4.31 6.77 -1.91
CA ASP A 203 3.14 7.01 -2.76
C ASP A 203 3.47 7.09 -4.27
N ILE A 204 4.75 7.20 -4.64
CA ILE A 204 5.19 7.30 -6.06
C ILE A 204 5.47 5.91 -6.65
N LYS A 205 5.72 4.90 -5.82
CA LYS A 205 6.11 3.55 -6.27
C LYS A 205 4.95 2.72 -6.82
N MET A 206 3.72 3.14 -6.60
CA MET A 206 2.50 2.52 -7.10
C MET A 206 2.14 3.01 -8.53
#